data_3fd72f75420758f88feb527a2584f15c
#
_entry.id   3fd72f75420758f88feb527a2584f15c
#
_cell.length_a   1.000
_cell.length_b   1.000
_cell.length_c   1.000
_cell.angle_alpha   90.00
_cell.angle_beta   90.00
_cell.angle_gamma   90.00
#
_symmetry.space_group_name_H-M   'P 1'
#
loop_
_entity.id
_entity.type
_entity.pdbx_description
1 polymer ?
#
loop_
_entity_poly.entity_id
_entity_poly.type
_entity_poly.pdbx_seq_one_letter_code
_entity_poly.pdbx_strand_id
1 'polypeptide(L)'
;MAESINRYFQFLQSPRGARPSGKLWYPAADIYQIPEGWLVKVELAGVSIEDIEIEVEGNSLYIAGTRRDRFCKSGVSYHQMEITYSRFEKSLSFPGSIEGAKLEHNYENGLLLIYLKKAE
;
A
#
# COMPACT_ATOMS: atom_id res chain seq x y z
N MET A 1 0.17 -8.30 -12.88
CA MET A 1 1.36 -9.12 -13.03
C MET A 1 2.60 -8.33 -12.62
N ALA A 2 3.74 -9.00 -12.55
CA ALA A 2 4.96 -8.36 -12.05
C ALA A 2 5.35 -7.13 -12.86
N GLU A 3 5.15 -7.18 -14.17
CA GLU A 3 5.49 -6.03 -15.01
C GLU A 3 4.66 -4.81 -14.67
N SER A 4 3.37 -5.01 -14.39
CA SER A 4 2.49 -3.89 -14.03
C SER A 4 2.95 -3.22 -12.75
N ILE A 5 3.24 -4.02 -11.74
CA ILE A 5 3.63 -3.45 -10.45
C ILE A 5 4.99 -2.79 -10.57
N ASN A 6 5.90 -3.34 -11.37
CA ASN A 6 7.20 -2.71 -11.58
C ASN A 6 7.06 -1.36 -12.27
N ARG A 7 6.18 -1.28 -13.27
CA ARG A 7 5.93 0.01 -13.93
C ARG A 7 5.33 1.01 -12.97
N TYR A 8 4.44 0.54 -12.09
CA TYR A 8 3.84 1.42 -11.11
C TYR A 8 4.91 1.97 -10.16
N PHE A 9 5.81 1.11 -9.70
CA PHE A 9 6.89 1.56 -8.83
C PHE A 9 7.79 2.56 -9.55
N GLN A 10 8.10 2.32 -10.82
CA GLN A 10 8.91 3.25 -11.59
C GLN A 10 8.24 4.61 -11.70
N PHE A 11 6.93 4.60 -11.93
CA PHE A 11 6.18 5.84 -12.02
C PHE A 11 6.25 6.60 -10.71
N LEU A 12 6.14 5.89 -9.60
CA LEU A 12 6.21 6.53 -8.29
C LEU A 12 7.58 7.08 -7.95
N GLN A 13 8.62 6.63 -8.64
CA GLN A 13 9.95 7.18 -8.44
C GLN A 13 10.11 8.56 -9.04
N SER A 14 9.22 8.94 -9.95
CA SER A 14 9.27 10.26 -10.55
C SER A 14 8.85 11.32 -9.54
N PRO A 15 9.48 12.49 -9.57
CA PRO A 15 9.09 13.55 -8.65
C PRO A 15 7.66 13.97 -8.87
N ARG A 16 6.97 14.22 -7.77
CA ARG A 16 5.58 14.61 -7.82
C ARG A 16 5.35 15.67 -6.78
N GLY A 17 5.10 16.78 -7.02
CA GLY A 17 4.82 17.88 -6.17
C GLY A 17 4.79 17.66 -4.65
N ALA A 18 4.74 16.44 -4.19
CA ALA A 18 4.75 16.19 -2.77
C ALA A 18 6.14 16.40 -2.19
N ARG A 19 6.19 16.63 -0.88
CA ARG A 19 7.44 16.80 -0.18
C ARG A 19 8.25 15.51 -0.28
N PRO A 20 9.48 15.57 -0.82
CA PRO A 20 10.29 14.37 -0.92
C PRO A 20 10.94 14.05 0.41
N SER A 21 10.79 12.84 0.89
CA SER A 21 11.52 12.38 2.06
C SER A 21 12.76 11.60 1.68
N GLY A 22 12.82 11.14 0.43
CA GLY A 22 13.96 10.39 -0.06
C GLY A 22 14.01 8.95 0.39
N LYS A 23 13.10 8.53 1.24
CA LYS A 23 13.10 7.17 1.77
C LYS A 23 11.86 6.42 1.32
N LEU A 24 12.08 5.15 1.01
CA LEU A 24 10.97 4.24 0.75
C LEU A 24 10.46 3.73 2.08
N TRP A 25 9.16 3.74 2.25
CA TRP A 25 8.52 3.33 3.49
C TRP A 25 7.95 1.93 3.31
N TYR A 26 8.27 1.04 4.23
CA TYR A 26 7.77 -0.33 4.21
C TYR A 26 6.77 -0.48 5.36
N PRO A 27 5.48 -0.34 5.08
CA PRO A 27 4.49 -0.37 6.17
C PRO A 27 4.37 -1.76 6.78
N ALA A 28 4.04 -1.80 8.06
CA ALA A 28 3.83 -3.04 8.77
C ALA A 28 2.53 -3.70 8.31
N ALA A 29 2.53 -5.02 8.24
CA ALA A 29 1.36 -5.77 7.81
C ALA A 29 1.24 -7.06 8.58
N ASP A 30 0.00 -7.46 8.85
CA ASP A 30 -0.34 -8.73 9.47
C ASP A 30 -1.14 -9.56 8.49
N ILE A 31 -0.93 -10.87 8.52
CA ILE A 31 -1.67 -11.81 7.69
C ILE A 31 -2.39 -12.78 8.61
N TYR A 32 -3.68 -12.92 8.41
CA TYR A 32 -4.53 -13.86 9.17
C TYR A 32 -5.12 -14.86 8.22
N GLN A 33 -5.15 -16.11 8.63
CA GLN A 33 -5.91 -17.12 7.92
C GLN A 33 -7.32 -17.13 8.48
N ILE A 34 -8.31 -17.03 7.60
CA ILE A 34 -9.71 -17.01 7.98
C ILE A 34 -10.42 -18.12 7.22
N PRO A 35 -11.63 -18.50 7.63
CA PRO A 35 -12.33 -19.60 6.94
C PRO A 35 -12.49 -19.36 5.45
N GLU A 36 -12.72 -18.13 5.02
CA GLU A 36 -12.92 -17.81 3.60
C GLU A 36 -11.62 -17.67 2.83
N GLY A 37 -10.48 -17.61 3.50
CA GLY A 37 -9.20 -17.41 2.83
C GLY A 37 -8.22 -16.68 3.72
N TRP A 38 -7.87 -15.45 3.34
CA TRP A 38 -6.86 -14.67 4.04
C TRP A 38 -7.37 -13.26 4.30
N LEU A 39 -6.96 -12.71 5.43
CA LEU A 39 -7.16 -11.31 5.74
C LEU A 39 -5.79 -10.68 5.95
N VAL A 40 -5.52 -9.62 5.21
CA VAL A 40 -4.28 -8.85 5.33
C VAL A 40 -4.63 -7.49 5.91
N LYS A 41 -3.86 -7.07 6.90
CA LYS A 41 -4.06 -5.78 7.54
C LYS A 41 -2.78 -4.99 7.39
N VAL A 42 -2.85 -3.81 6.78
CA VAL A 42 -1.66 -2.99 6.51
C VAL A 42 -1.82 -1.65 7.18
N GLU A 43 -0.79 -1.23 7.88
CA GLU A 43 -0.78 0.05 8.60
C GLU A 43 -0.47 1.17 7.62
N LEU A 44 -1.50 1.91 7.18
CA LEU A 44 -1.35 2.94 6.16
C LEU A 44 -2.05 4.23 6.56
N ALA A 45 -1.82 4.65 7.79
CA ALA A 45 -2.45 5.90 8.28
C ALA A 45 -2.06 7.08 7.39
N GLY A 46 -3.01 7.92 7.10
CA GLY A 46 -2.75 9.16 6.35
C GLY A 46 -2.59 8.98 4.86
N VAL A 47 -2.88 7.80 4.32
CA VAL A 47 -2.81 7.54 2.89
C VAL A 47 -4.21 7.62 2.31
N SER A 48 -4.36 8.29 1.17
CA SER A 48 -5.64 8.31 0.46
C SER A 48 -5.81 6.99 -0.29
N ILE A 49 -7.05 6.48 -0.28
CA ILE A 49 -7.31 5.19 -0.91
C ILE A 49 -6.98 5.21 -2.41
N GLU A 50 -7.16 6.35 -3.06
CA GLU A 50 -6.84 6.44 -4.49
C GLU A 50 -5.34 6.46 -4.76
N ASP A 51 -4.51 6.55 -3.72
CA ASP A 51 -3.06 6.49 -3.85
C ASP A 51 -2.51 5.10 -3.53
N ILE A 52 -3.37 4.09 -3.46
CA ILE A 52 -2.98 2.73 -3.12
C ILE A 52 -3.26 1.81 -4.29
N GLU A 53 -2.26 1.03 -4.65
CA GLU A 53 -2.39 -0.01 -5.67
C GLU A 53 -2.21 -1.37 -5.03
N ILE A 54 -3.05 -2.32 -5.44
CA ILE A 54 -3.00 -3.68 -4.94
C ILE A 54 -2.95 -4.62 -6.13
N GLU A 55 -2.01 -5.56 -6.12
CA GLU A 55 -1.87 -6.49 -7.24
C GLU A 55 -1.51 -7.87 -6.72
N VAL A 56 -2.00 -8.89 -7.40
CA VAL A 56 -1.76 -10.30 -7.08
C VAL A 56 -0.96 -10.93 -8.21
N GLU A 57 0.06 -11.69 -7.85
CA GLU A 57 0.80 -12.48 -8.83
C GLU A 57 1.26 -13.76 -8.16
N GLY A 58 0.73 -14.91 -8.62
CA GLY A 58 1.11 -16.19 -8.06
C GLY A 58 0.69 -16.30 -6.61
N ASN A 59 1.67 -16.47 -5.72
CA ASN A 59 1.42 -16.53 -4.29
C ASN A 59 1.79 -15.23 -3.58
N SER A 60 1.92 -14.13 -4.33
CA SER A 60 2.37 -12.86 -3.76
C SER A 60 1.31 -11.79 -3.91
N LEU A 61 1.20 -10.95 -2.88
CA LEU A 61 0.34 -9.79 -2.86
C LEU A 61 1.24 -8.56 -2.78
N TYR A 62 1.05 -7.62 -3.70
CA TYR A 62 1.84 -6.39 -3.76
C TYR A 62 0.96 -5.21 -3.44
N ILE A 63 1.44 -4.35 -2.57
CA ILE A 63 0.74 -3.14 -2.19
C ILE A 63 1.73 -1.99 -2.32
N ALA A 64 1.34 -0.95 -3.03
CA ALA A 64 2.24 0.17 -3.27
C ALA A 64 1.44 1.46 -3.34
N GLY A 65 2.12 2.56 -3.10
CA GLY A 65 1.49 3.85 -3.19
C GLY A 65 2.38 4.95 -2.68
N THR A 66 1.74 6.07 -2.33
CA THR A 66 2.44 7.24 -1.84
C THR A 66 1.64 7.88 -0.72
N ARG A 67 2.33 8.21 0.37
CA ARG A 67 1.72 9.03 1.42
C ARG A 67 2.14 10.47 1.20
N ARG A 68 1.17 11.36 1.01
CA ARG A 68 1.40 12.76 0.69
C ARG A 68 0.99 13.65 1.84
N ASP A 69 1.69 14.77 1.99
CA ASP A 69 1.30 15.78 2.95
C ASP A 69 0.23 16.66 2.30
N ARG A 70 -1.03 16.34 2.59
CA ARG A 70 -2.14 17.04 1.96
C ARG A 70 -2.56 18.30 2.69
N PHE A 71 -1.88 18.62 3.79
CA PHE A 71 -2.20 19.80 4.58
C PHE A 71 -1.18 20.90 4.41
N CYS A 72 -0.29 20.77 3.44
CA CYS A 72 0.71 21.79 3.16
C CYS A 72 0.05 22.94 2.39
N LYS A 73 0.09 24.12 2.94
CA LYS A 73 -0.51 25.32 2.33
C LYS A 73 0.53 26.38 2.13
N SER A 74 0.25 27.33 1.21
CA SER A 74 1.17 28.43 1.00
C SER A 74 1.26 29.27 2.26
N GLY A 75 2.41 29.85 2.50
CA GLY A 75 2.66 30.63 3.69
C GLY A 75 3.03 29.84 4.91
N VAL A 76 3.17 28.52 4.76
CA VAL A 76 3.54 27.63 5.85
C VAL A 76 5.05 27.42 5.85
N SER A 77 5.65 27.50 7.03
CA SER A 77 7.06 27.17 7.21
C SER A 77 7.14 25.93 8.08
N TYR A 78 8.05 25.03 7.71
CA TYR A 78 8.24 23.81 8.48
C TYR A 78 9.15 24.09 9.65
N HIS A 79 8.74 23.65 10.82
CA HIS A 79 9.52 23.79 12.02
C HIS A 79 10.17 22.47 12.44
N GLN A 80 9.41 21.40 12.30
CA GLN A 80 9.88 20.06 12.65
C GLN A 80 9.17 19.07 11.77
N MET A 81 9.92 18.14 11.18
CA MET A 81 9.39 17.23 10.19
C MET A 81 9.84 15.82 10.49
N GLU A 82 8.98 15.05 11.12
CA GLU A 82 9.28 13.67 11.52
C GLU A 82 8.43 12.65 10.80
N ILE A 83 7.27 13.06 10.27
CA ILE A 83 6.39 12.13 9.58
C ILE A 83 6.95 11.86 8.20
N THR A 84 7.04 10.59 7.82
CA THR A 84 7.56 10.20 6.52
C THR A 84 6.47 10.31 5.47
N TYR A 85 6.66 11.19 4.51
CA TYR A 85 5.79 11.31 3.35
C TYR A 85 6.59 10.85 2.15
N SER A 86 6.31 9.63 1.69
CA SER A 86 7.10 9.03 0.63
C SER A 86 6.33 7.93 -0.05
N ARG A 87 6.95 7.32 -1.04
CA ARG A 87 6.46 6.10 -1.64
C ARG A 87 6.52 4.98 -0.61
N PHE A 88 5.62 4.03 -0.74
CA PHE A 88 5.66 2.84 0.09
C PHE A 88 5.46 1.61 -0.79
N GLU A 89 6.00 0.49 -0.32
CA GLU A 89 5.88 -0.79 -0.98
C GLU A 89 5.74 -1.86 0.07
N LYS A 90 4.96 -2.88 -0.25
CA LYS A 90 4.84 -4.05 0.61
C LYS A 90 4.59 -5.25 -0.26
N SER A 91 5.38 -6.30 -0.05
CA SER A 91 5.23 -7.56 -0.74
C SER A 91 5.01 -8.64 0.30
N LEU A 92 3.95 -9.42 0.12
CA LEU A 92 3.58 -10.46 1.06
C LEU A 92 3.46 -11.79 0.32
N SER A 93 4.04 -12.84 0.91
CA SER A 93 4.02 -14.17 0.31
C SER A 93 3.09 -15.08 1.09
N PHE A 94 2.38 -15.93 0.37
CA PHE A 94 1.43 -16.87 0.94
C PHE A 94 1.88 -18.29 0.66
N PRO A 95 1.42 -19.27 1.47
CA PRO A 95 1.87 -20.66 1.28
C PRO A 95 1.45 -21.28 -0.04
N GLY A 96 0.41 -20.76 -0.67
CA GLY A 96 -0.04 -21.26 -1.96
C GLY A 96 -0.48 -20.12 -2.83
N SER A 97 -0.92 -20.45 -4.03
CA SER A 97 -1.35 -19.43 -4.99
C SER A 97 -2.59 -18.72 -4.47
N ILE A 98 -2.60 -17.39 -4.65
CA ILE A 98 -3.77 -16.58 -4.33
C ILE A 98 -4.38 -15.99 -5.60
N GLU A 99 -3.91 -16.44 -6.75
CA GLU A 99 -4.53 -16.01 -8.02
C GLU A 99 -5.93 -16.57 -8.10
N GLY A 100 -6.84 -15.76 -8.65
CA GLY A 100 -8.23 -16.15 -8.73
C GLY A 100 -9.02 -15.88 -7.47
N ALA A 101 -8.36 -15.48 -6.38
CA ALA A 101 -9.09 -15.13 -5.16
C ALA A 101 -9.91 -13.88 -5.41
N LYS A 102 -11.10 -13.85 -4.78
CA LYS A 102 -11.92 -12.65 -4.81
C LYS A 102 -11.33 -11.65 -3.82
N LEU A 103 -10.95 -10.50 -4.32
CA LEU A 103 -10.27 -9.49 -3.53
C LEU A 103 -11.27 -8.41 -3.13
N GLU A 104 -11.39 -8.18 -1.83
CA GLU A 104 -12.21 -7.09 -1.28
C GLU A 104 -11.35 -6.31 -0.33
N HIS A 105 -11.59 -5.02 -0.22
CA HIS A 105 -10.80 -4.22 0.69
C HIS A 105 -11.65 -3.17 1.37
N ASN A 106 -11.16 -2.73 2.51
CA ASN A 106 -11.79 -1.71 3.32
C ASN A 106 -10.70 -0.91 4.01
N TYR A 107 -10.87 0.40 4.09
CA TYR A 107 -9.87 1.26 4.71
C TYR A 107 -10.54 2.03 5.84
N GLU A 108 -10.10 1.79 7.08
CA GLU A 108 -10.68 2.48 8.22
C GLU A 108 -9.64 2.63 9.33
N ASN A 109 -9.67 3.75 10.00
CA ASN A 109 -8.80 4.02 11.15
C ASN A 109 -7.32 3.85 10.82
N GLY A 110 -6.93 4.18 9.57
CA GLY A 110 -5.55 4.09 9.15
C GLY A 110 -5.09 2.69 8.80
N LEU A 111 -6.00 1.73 8.79
CA LEU A 111 -5.67 0.34 8.46
C LEU A 111 -6.36 -0.05 7.16
N LEU A 112 -5.58 -0.58 6.24
CA LEU A 112 -6.12 -1.16 5.02
C LEU A 112 -6.34 -2.65 5.26
N LEU A 113 -7.58 -3.08 5.13
CA LEU A 113 -7.96 -4.47 5.30
C LEU A 113 -8.21 -5.05 3.92
N ILE A 114 -7.49 -6.12 3.58
CA ILE A 114 -7.64 -6.78 2.29
C ILE A 114 -8.06 -8.22 2.53
N TYR A 115 -9.20 -8.59 1.97
CA TYR A 115 -9.73 -9.94 2.06
C TYR A 115 -9.44 -10.67 0.77
N LEU A 116 -8.77 -11.81 0.87
CA LEU A 116 -8.53 -12.69 -0.27
C LEU A 116 -9.37 -13.92 -0.05
N LYS A 117 -10.55 -13.94 -0.70
CA LYS A 117 -11.52 -15.00 -0.50
C LYS A 117 -11.35 -16.05 -1.57
N LYS A 118 -11.45 -17.32 -1.15
CA LYS A 118 -11.28 -18.42 -2.08
C LYS A 118 -12.34 -18.36 -3.16
N ALA A 119 -11.92 -18.61 -4.39
CA ALA A 119 -12.84 -18.76 -5.49
C ALA A 119 -13.56 -20.09 -5.33
N GLU A 120 -14.83 -20.13 -5.73
CA GLU A 120 -15.64 -21.32 -5.62
C GLU A 120 -15.64 -22.14 -6.86
#